data_5efe118b9796021dfb3ec0c5f89d8264
#
_entry.id   5efe118b9796021dfb3ec0c5f89d8264
#
_cell.length_a   1.000
_cell.length_b   1.000
_cell.length_c   1.000
_cell.angle_alpha   90.00
_cell.angle_beta   90.00
_cell.angle_gamma   90.00
#
_symmetry.space_group_name_H-M   'P 1'
#
loop_
_entity.id
_entity.type
_entity.pdbx_description
1 polymer ?
#
loop_
_entity_poly.entity_id
_entity_poly.type
_entity_poly.pdbx_seq_one_letter_code
_entity_poly.pdbx_strand_id
1 'polypeptide(L)'
;MCHSRVLPYAIGQMEIILKYFTEFTDQQLNQFKALEPLYREWNSKINIISRKDVDSLYEKHILHSLSIAAAFEFVDGTEIIDIGTGGGFPGIPLAIFFPGVNFHLVDSIAKKLKVVEAITKDIGLKNITVQHIRAEEVKNRKFDFAVSRAVAPLKDLWKWAKPLLENPIPITIGTQKPNPQFSPGLICLKGGDLAQEISESGTRPRVMEISEIFPEEFFREKYILYVPR
;
A
#
# COMPACT_ATOMS: atom_id res chain seq x y z
N MET A 1 15.46 6.03 32.34
CA MET A 1 15.01 4.67 31.97
C MET A 1 13.50 4.74 31.81
N CYS A 2 13.04 4.97 30.59
CA CYS A 2 11.62 5.06 30.28
C CYS A 2 11.19 3.68 29.74
N HIS A 3 10.57 2.87 30.61
CA HIS A 3 9.98 1.61 30.19
C HIS A 3 8.68 1.93 29.45
N SER A 4 8.69 1.89 28.13
CA SER A 4 7.48 1.90 27.30
C SER A 4 6.68 0.63 27.61
N ARG A 5 5.62 0.78 28.41
CA ARG A 5 4.62 -0.27 28.59
C ARG A 5 3.91 -0.47 27.24
N VAL A 6 4.32 -1.49 26.49
CA VAL A 6 3.52 -2.00 25.36
C VAL A 6 2.24 -2.57 25.98
N LEU A 7 1.10 -1.98 25.66
CA LEU A 7 -0.20 -2.45 26.14
C LEU A 7 -0.47 -3.85 25.58
N PRO A 8 -0.91 -4.83 26.39
CA PRO A 8 -1.16 -6.21 25.93
C PRO A 8 -2.21 -6.32 24.82
N TYR A 9 -3.05 -5.29 24.65
CA TYR A 9 -4.06 -5.20 23.60
C TYR A 9 -3.47 -5.07 22.18
N ALA A 10 -2.35 -4.34 22.03
CA ALA A 10 -1.69 -4.15 20.73
C ALA A 10 -1.02 -5.44 20.21
N ILE A 11 -0.62 -6.34 21.09
CA ILE A 11 -0.02 -7.62 20.73
C ILE A 11 -1.08 -8.52 20.07
N GLY A 12 -2.31 -8.59 20.62
CA GLY A 12 -3.39 -9.44 20.12
C GLY A 12 -3.89 -9.04 18.71
N GLN A 13 -3.84 -7.75 18.35
CA GLN A 13 -4.28 -7.31 17.02
C GLN A 13 -3.23 -7.57 15.92
N MET A 14 -1.94 -7.50 16.23
CA MET A 14 -0.88 -7.80 15.29
C MET A 14 -0.81 -9.31 14.94
N GLU A 15 -1.33 -10.19 15.78
CA GLU A 15 -1.38 -11.63 15.54
C GLU A 15 -2.05 -11.97 14.21
N ILE A 16 -3.02 -11.16 13.76
CA ILE A 16 -3.67 -11.35 12.46
C ILE A 16 -2.67 -11.26 11.29
N ILE A 17 -1.64 -10.41 11.39
CA ILE A 17 -0.59 -10.34 10.35
C ILE A 17 0.30 -11.57 10.41
N LEU A 18 0.71 -11.97 11.63
CA LEU A 18 1.60 -13.10 11.86
C LEU A 18 0.98 -14.44 11.49
N LYS A 19 -0.35 -14.50 11.38
CA LYS A 19 -1.08 -15.66 10.86
C LYS A 19 -0.72 -15.98 9.40
N TYR A 20 -0.39 -14.95 8.60
CA TYR A 20 -0.15 -15.06 7.16
C TYR A 20 1.31 -14.81 6.76
N PHE A 21 2.03 -14.02 7.54
CA PHE A 21 3.39 -13.61 7.24
C PHE A 21 4.29 -13.91 8.44
N THR A 22 5.17 -14.87 8.30
CA THR A 22 6.01 -15.39 9.40
C THR A 22 7.48 -14.96 9.34
N GLU A 23 7.94 -14.46 8.18
CA GLU A 23 9.34 -14.17 7.92
C GLU A 23 9.67 -12.68 8.06
N PHE A 24 9.34 -12.10 9.23
CA PHE A 24 9.72 -10.72 9.52
C PHE A 24 10.99 -10.65 10.34
N THR A 25 11.84 -9.68 10.03
CA THR A 25 12.95 -9.28 10.91
C THR A 25 12.42 -8.60 12.17
N ASP A 26 13.24 -8.58 13.24
CA ASP A 26 12.88 -7.86 14.48
C ASP A 26 12.58 -6.37 14.21
N GLN A 27 13.28 -5.76 13.26
CA GLN A 27 13.02 -4.39 12.85
C GLN A 27 11.63 -4.21 12.27
N GLN A 28 11.22 -5.06 11.33
CA GLN A 28 9.88 -5.01 10.72
C GLN A 28 8.78 -5.26 11.77
N LEU A 29 8.99 -6.23 12.65
CA LEU A 29 8.07 -6.50 13.76
C LEU A 29 7.89 -5.27 14.66
N ASN A 30 8.98 -4.60 15.01
CA ASN A 30 8.92 -3.39 15.82
C ASN A 30 8.24 -2.24 15.08
N GLN A 31 8.48 -2.10 13.78
CA GLN A 31 7.83 -1.10 12.93
C GLN A 31 6.31 -1.33 12.86
N PHE A 32 5.86 -2.56 12.59
CA PHE A 32 4.44 -2.88 12.60
C PHE A 32 3.79 -2.63 13.96
N LYS A 33 4.43 -3.05 15.07
CA LYS A 33 3.92 -2.83 16.43
C LYS A 33 3.76 -1.34 16.77
N ALA A 34 4.62 -0.49 16.24
CA ALA A 34 4.58 0.94 16.49
C ALA A 34 3.44 1.66 15.75
N LEU A 35 2.88 1.07 14.69
CA LEU A 35 1.85 1.74 13.88
C LEU A 35 0.58 2.06 14.68
N GLU A 36 0.05 1.12 15.46
CA GLU A 36 -1.22 1.33 16.16
C GLU A 36 -1.17 2.51 17.13
N PRO A 37 -0.23 2.61 18.09
CA PRO A 37 -0.17 3.74 18.99
C PRO A 37 0.04 5.06 18.24
N LEU A 38 0.84 5.08 17.17
CA LEU A 38 1.08 6.28 16.36
C LEU A 38 -0.19 6.71 15.61
N TYR A 39 -0.87 5.80 14.93
CA TYR A 39 -2.13 6.15 14.25
C TYR A 39 -3.22 6.56 15.23
N ARG A 40 -3.31 5.94 16.41
CA ARG A 40 -4.26 6.29 17.44
C ARG A 40 -3.99 7.71 17.98
N GLU A 41 -2.74 8.03 18.24
CA GLU A 41 -2.33 9.37 18.66
C GLU A 41 -2.66 10.43 17.60
N TRP A 42 -2.23 10.20 16.34
CA TRP A 42 -2.47 11.14 15.26
C TRP A 42 -3.96 11.28 14.91
N ASN A 43 -4.71 10.19 14.96
CA ASN A 43 -6.14 10.20 14.64
C ASN A 43 -6.96 10.98 15.70
N SER A 44 -6.45 11.13 16.92
CA SER A 44 -7.05 12.02 17.93
C SER A 44 -6.94 13.50 17.56
N LYS A 45 -5.93 13.87 16.76
CA LYS A 45 -5.63 15.24 16.33
C LYS A 45 -6.18 15.54 14.93
N ILE A 46 -6.04 14.58 14.02
CA ILE A 46 -6.41 14.70 12.60
C ILE A 46 -7.12 13.42 12.20
N ASN A 47 -8.33 13.54 11.66
CA ASN A 47 -9.10 12.38 11.17
C ASN A 47 -8.44 11.78 9.90
N ILE A 48 -7.55 10.81 10.08
CA ILE A 48 -6.75 10.17 9.02
C ILE A 48 -7.41 8.92 8.52
N ILE A 49 -7.90 8.12 9.45
CA ILE A 49 -8.71 6.93 9.22
C ILE A 49 -10.03 7.08 9.97
N SER A 50 -11.06 6.35 9.55
CA SER A 50 -12.34 6.35 10.24
C SER A 50 -12.13 6.04 11.73
N ARG A 51 -12.81 6.78 12.61
CA ARG A 51 -12.74 6.52 14.07
C ARG A 51 -13.14 5.10 14.44
N LYS A 52 -14.06 4.51 13.67
CA LYS A 52 -14.52 3.12 13.84
C LYS A 52 -13.47 2.09 13.43
N ASP A 53 -12.51 2.48 12.58
CA ASP A 53 -11.50 1.57 12.02
C ASP A 53 -10.17 1.64 12.78
N VAL A 54 -9.98 2.59 13.70
CA VAL A 54 -8.76 2.68 14.53
C VAL A 54 -8.57 1.39 15.35
N ASP A 55 -9.67 0.86 15.90
CA ASP A 55 -9.66 -0.38 16.68
C ASP A 55 -9.52 -1.64 15.81
N SER A 56 -9.59 -1.51 14.49
CA SER A 56 -9.39 -2.58 13.51
C SER A 56 -8.26 -2.24 12.53
N LEU A 57 -7.27 -1.46 12.97
CA LEU A 57 -6.17 -0.96 12.12
C LEU A 57 -5.44 -2.10 11.42
N TYR A 58 -5.10 -3.15 12.16
CA TYR A 58 -4.33 -4.26 11.61
C TYR A 58 -5.08 -5.06 10.56
N GLU A 59 -6.35 -5.32 10.74
CA GLU A 59 -7.17 -6.03 9.75
C GLU A 59 -7.50 -5.15 8.56
N LYS A 60 -8.16 -3.99 8.84
CA LYS A 60 -8.79 -3.18 7.78
C LYS A 60 -7.83 -2.29 7.01
N HIS A 61 -6.66 -2.01 7.57
CA HIS A 61 -5.70 -1.14 6.91
C HIS A 61 -4.37 -1.83 6.63
N ILE A 62 -3.74 -2.47 7.62
CA ILE A 62 -2.42 -3.06 7.44
C ILE A 62 -2.53 -4.36 6.65
N LEU A 63 -3.30 -5.36 7.11
CA LEU A 63 -3.46 -6.63 6.41
C LEU A 63 -4.08 -6.44 5.02
N HIS A 64 -5.07 -5.53 4.90
CA HIS A 64 -5.64 -5.15 3.60
C HIS A 64 -4.55 -4.62 2.64
N SER A 65 -3.62 -3.78 3.12
CA SER A 65 -2.49 -3.32 2.30
C SER A 65 -1.53 -4.45 1.93
N LEU A 66 -1.27 -5.36 2.88
CA LEU A 66 -0.40 -6.51 2.69
C LEU A 66 -1.02 -7.59 1.78
N SER A 67 -2.29 -7.51 1.41
CA SER A 67 -2.84 -8.37 0.36
C SER A 67 -2.10 -8.20 -0.97
N ILE A 68 -1.57 -7.00 -1.24
CA ILE A 68 -0.68 -6.76 -2.39
C ILE A 68 0.60 -7.59 -2.24
N ALA A 69 1.22 -7.62 -1.05
CA ALA A 69 2.44 -8.40 -0.81
C ALA A 69 2.20 -9.92 -0.88
N ALA A 70 0.98 -10.39 -0.60
CA ALA A 70 0.61 -11.79 -0.76
C ALA A 70 0.45 -12.21 -2.23
N ALA A 71 0.12 -11.25 -3.13
CA ALA A 71 -0.15 -11.50 -4.53
C ALA A 71 1.02 -11.11 -5.47
N PHE A 72 1.90 -10.21 -5.03
CA PHE A 72 3.00 -9.65 -5.81
C PHE A 72 4.31 -9.71 -5.05
N GLU A 73 5.34 -10.16 -5.72
CA GLU A 73 6.72 -10.10 -5.26
C GLU A 73 7.45 -8.96 -5.98
N PHE A 74 7.98 -8.01 -5.22
CA PHE A 74 8.77 -6.91 -5.74
C PHE A 74 10.26 -7.14 -5.44
N VAL A 75 11.11 -6.97 -6.45
CA VAL A 75 12.55 -7.08 -6.28
C VAL A 75 13.15 -5.79 -5.75
N ASP A 76 14.30 -5.87 -5.11
CA ASP A 76 15.03 -4.71 -4.60
C ASP A 76 15.30 -3.68 -5.71
N GLY A 77 15.12 -2.42 -5.39
CA GLY A 77 15.25 -1.30 -6.33
C GLY A 77 13.99 -1.04 -7.18
N THR A 78 12.91 -1.81 -7.01
CA THR A 78 11.61 -1.48 -7.63
C THR A 78 11.12 -0.11 -7.16
N GLU A 79 10.64 0.71 -8.09
CA GLU A 79 10.06 2.04 -7.83
C GLU A 79 8.52 1.97 -7.84
N ILE A 80 7.87 2.29 -6.74
CA ILE A 80 6.41 2.25 -6.60
C ILE A 80 5.87 3.62 -6.20
N ILE A 81 4.83 4.10 -6.92
CA ILE A 81 4.07 5.28 -6.50
C ILE A 81 2.76 4.86 -5.83
N ASP A 82 2.46 5.41 -4.66
CA ASP A 82 1.17 5.27 -3.97
C ASP A 82 0.31 6.51 -4.25
N ILE A 83 -0.70 6.34 -5.11
CA ILE A 83 -1.57 7.41 -5.59
C ILE A 83 -2.72 7.61 -4.60
N GLY A 84 -2.76 8.80 -3.98
CA GLY A 84 -3.75 9.14 -2.98
C GLY A 84 -3.54 8.34 -1.69
N THR A 85 -2.31 8.33 -1.20
CA THR A 85 -1.90 7.54 -0.05
C THR A 85 -2.71 7.79 1.23
N GLY A 86 -3.35 8.93 1.34
CA GLY A 86 -4.16 9.30 2.50
C GLY A 86 -3.35 9.25 3.80
N GLY A 87 -3.69 8.32 4.65
CA GLY A 87 -2.96 8.05 5.89
C GLY A 87 -1.71 7.17 5.72
N GLY A 88 -1.22 6.96 4.50
CA GLY A 88 -0.06 6.10 4.23
C GLY A 88 -0.43 4.68 3.83
N PHE A 89 -1.64 4.47 3.32
CA PHE A 89 -2.11 3.13 2.92
C PHE A 89 -2.42 3.05 1.42
N PRO A 90 -1.85 2.08 0.69
CA PRO A 90 -1.10 0.91 1.20
C PRO A 90 0.40 1.14 1.41
N GLY A 91 0.95 2.32 1.12
CA GLY A 91 2.38 2.57 1.01
C GLY A 91 3.21 2.23 2.26
N ILE A 92 2.81 2.66 3.48
CA ILE A 92 3.59 2.40 4.70
C ILE A 92 3.69 0.90 5.01
N PRO A 93 2.58 0.11 5.06
CA PRO A 93 2.69 -1.33 5.28
C PRO A 93 3.55 -2.05 4.24
N LEU A 94 3.45 -1.66 2.97
CA LEU A 94 4.26 -2.24 1.91
C LEU A 94 5.74 -1.87 2.04
N ALA A 95 6.05 -0.64 2.44
CA ALA A 95 7.43 -0.21 2.65
C ALA A 95 8.11 -0.89 3.85
N ILE A 96 7.34 -1.25 4.89
CA ILE A 96 7.84 -2.09 5.99
C ILE A 96 8.10 -3.51 5.46
N PHE A 97 7.19 -4.06 4.66
CA PHE A 97 7.28 -5.42 4.15
C PHE A 97 8.43 -5.60 3.15
N PHE A 98 8.63 -4.63 2.26
CA PHE A 98 9.66 -4.63 1.20
C PHE A 98 10.73 -3.56 1.46
N PRO A 99 11.70 -3.77 2.35
CA PRO A 99 12.68 -2.74 2.72
C PRO A 99 13.63 -2.35 1.58
N GLY A 100 13.80 -3.19 0.56
CA GLY A 100 14.61 -2.92 -0.63
C GLY A 100 13.86 -2.22 -1.76
N VAL A 101 12.55 -1.98 -1.63
CA VAL A 101 11.68 -1.32 -2.63
C VAL A 101 11.52 0.15 -2.26
N ASN A 102 11.53 1.05 -3.25
CA ASN A 102 11.35 2.50 -3.04
C ASN A 102 9.90 2.90 -3.24
N PHE A 103 9.33 3.60 -2.27
CA PHE A 103 7.95 4.08 -2.32
C PHE A 103 7.89 5.60 -2.40
N HIS A 104 7.10 6.10 -3.34
CA HIS A 104 6.77 7.52 -3.48
C HIS A 104 5.29 7.75 -3.18
N LEU A 105 4.99 8.33 -2.02
CA LEU A 105 3.63 8.52 -1.54
C LEU A 105 3.15 9.92 -1.91
N VAL A 106 2.04 10.01 -2.64
CA VAL A 106 1.46 11.28 -3.06
C VAL A 106 0.01 11.43 -2.62
N ASP A 107 -0.35 12.61 -2.18
CA ASP A 107 -1.74 12.99 -1.86
C ASP A 107 -1.93 14.50 -2.06
N SER A 108 -3.16 14.92 -2.36
CA SER A 108 -3.54 16.34 -2.49
C SER A 108 -3.86 17.00 -1.16
N ILE A 109 -3.85 16.27 -0.04
CA ILE A 109 -4.22 16.76 1.29
C ILE A 109 -2.98 16.86 2.17
N ALA A 110 -2.33 18.02 2.20
CA ALA A 110 -1.09 18.27 2.93
C ALA A 110 -1.11 17.84 4.41
N LYS A 111 -2.24 18.03 5.10
CA LYS A 111 -2.35 17.65 6.52
C LYS A 111 -2.23 16.15 6.76
N LYS A 112 -2.66 15.31 5.80
CA LYS A 112 -2.51 13.85 5.89
C LYS A 112 -1.05 13.46 5.69
N LEU A 113 -0.37 14.08 4.74
CA LEU A 113 1.03 13.81 4.47
C LEU A 113 1.97 14.18 5.62
N LYS A 114 1.66 15.24 6.38
CA LYS A 114 2.40 15.56 7.62
C LYS A 114 2.39 14.40 8.63
N VAL A 115 1.27 13.67 8.69
CA VAL A 115 1.18 12.49 9.55
C VAL A 115 1.95 11.33 8.99
N VAL A 116 1.87 11.11 7.68
CA VAL A 116 2.66 10.08 6.99
C VAL A 116 4.15 10.31 7.23
N GLU A 117 4.64 11.55 7.04
CA GLU A 117 6.04 11.94 7.31
C GLU A 117 6.45 11.70 8.77
N ALA A 118 5.58 12.06 9.72
CA ALA A 118 5.85 11.85 11.14
C ALA A 118 5.94 10.36 11.47
N ILE A 119 4.95 9.55 11.05
CA ILE A 119 4.93 8.11 11.29
C ILE A 119 6.16 7.44 10.66
N THR A 120 6.47 7.72 9.40
CA THR A 120 7.61 7.11 8.69
C THR A 120 8.95 7.44 9.35
N LYS A 121 9.08 8.67 9.86
CA LYS A 121 10.25 9.11 10.64
C LYS A 121 10.35 8.36 11.96
N ASP A 122 9.25 8.29 12.72
CA ASP A 122 9.21 7.69 14.04
C ASP A 122 9.50 6.19 14.02
N ILE A 123 9.06 5.48 12.98
CA ILE A 123 9.37 4.05 12.80
C ILE A 123 10.67 3.80 12.01
N GLY A 124 11.37 4.86 11.61
CA GLY A 124 12.69 4.78 10.97
C GLY A 124 12.70 4.22 9.55
N LEU A 125 11.60 4.35 8.78
CA LEU A 125 11.60 3.96 7.35
C LEU A 125 12.51 4.87 6.54
N LYS A 126 13.29 4.27 5.63
CA LYS A 126 14.26 4.97 4.76
C LYS A 126 13.91 4.90 3.28
N ASN A 127 13.01 4.02 2.91
CA ASN A 127 12.60 3.71 1.55
C ASN A 127 11.29 4.40 1.13
N ILE A 128 10.90 5.48 1.82
CA ILE A 128 9.73 6.29 1.52
C ILE A 128 10.13 7.74 1.21
N THR A 129 9.54 8.28 0.16
CA THR A 129 9.49 9.71 -0.12
C THR A 129 8.04 10.16 -0.15
N VAL A 130 7.75 11.36 0.37
CA VAL A 130 6.39 11.92 0.45
C VAL A 130 6.33 13.22 -0.34
N GLN A 131 5.27 13.41 -1.13
CA GLN A 131 5.10 14.64 -1.88
C GLN A 131 3.63 15.10 -1.87
N HIS A 132 3.41 16.36 -1.50
CA HIS A 132 2.11 17.01 -1.60
C HIS A 132 1.87 17.46 -3.04
N ILE A 133 1.19 16.62 -3.82
CA ILE A 133 0.92 16.85 -5.23
C ILE A 133 -0.27 15.98 -5.67
N ARG A 134 -0.98 16.38 -6.70
CA ARG A 134 -1.94 15.51 -7.39
C ARG A 134 -1.20 14.54 -8.30
N ALA A 135 -1.67 13.29 -8.43
CA ALA A 135 -0.99 12.26 -9.21
C ALA A 135 -0.77 12.68 -10.68
N GLU A 136 -1.74 13.36 -11.28
CA GLU A 136 -1.68 13.87 -12.65
C GLU A 136 -0.65 15.00 -12.87
N GLU A 137 -0.16 15.58 -11.79
CA GLU A 137 0.85 16.66 -11.82
C GLU A 137 2.27 16.14 -11.63
N VAL A 138 2.45 14.87 -11.26
CA VAL A 138 3.77 14.23 -11.14
C VAL A 138 4.42 14.16 -12.52
N LYS A 139 5.62 14.73 -12.65
CA LYS A 139 6.37 14.81 -13.92
C LYS A 139 7.81 14.36 -13.73
N ASN A 140 8.44 13.99 -14.84
CA ASN A 140 9.87 13.66 -14.89
C ASN A 140 10.30 12.51 -13.98
N ARG A 141 9.36 11.62 -13.64
CA ARG A 141 9.62 10.41 -12.86
C ARG A 141 8.78 9.26 -13.40
N LYS A 142 9.36 8.07 -13.39
CA LYS A 142 8.70 6.83 -13.81
C LYS A 142 8.76 5.83 -12.66
N PHE A 143 7.82 4.89 -12.68
CA PHE A 143 7.67 3.87 -11.66
C PHE A 143 7.39 2.52 -12.32
N ASP A 144 7.83 1.46 -11.69
CA ASP A 144 7.52 0.10 -12.13
C ASP A 144 6.05 -0.21 -11.83
N PHE A 145 5.55 0.23 -10.68
CA PHE A 145 4.15 0.04 -10.30
C PHE A 145 3.54 1.31 -9.72
N ALA A 146 2.24 1.45 -9.94
CA ALA A 146 1.40 2.36 -9.18
C ALA A 146 0.49 1.52 -8.28
N VAL A 147 0.39 1.90 -7.00
CA VAL A 147 -0.58 1.31 -6.07
C VAL A 147 -1.59 2.36 -5.64
N SER A 148 -2.81 1.95 -5.31
CA SER A 148 -3.84 2.85 -4.78
C SER A 148 -4.89 2.08 -4.00
N ARG A 149 -5.52 2.74 -3.02
CA ARG A 149 -6.62 2.19 -2.25
C ARG A 149 -7.79 3.18 -2.13
N ALA A 150 -8.93 2.82 -2.75
CA ALA A 150 -10.22 3.50 -2.56
C ALA A 150 -10.21 5.03 -2.79
N VAL A 151 -9.44 5.53 -3.76
CA VAL A 151 -9.27 6.98 -4.01
C VAL A 151 -10.23 7.50 -5.07
N ALA A 152 -10.36 6.78 -6.19
CA ALA A 152 -11.11 7.21 -7.35
C ALA A 152 -11.56 6.00 -8.19
N PRO A 153 -12.48 6.17 -9.15
CA PRO A 153 -12.82 5.14 -10.12
C PRO A 153 -11.58 4.63 -10.90
N LEU A 154 -11.60 3.36 -11.30
CA LEU A 154 -10.50 2.71 -12.02
C LEU A 154 -10.07 3.47 -13.28
N LYS A 155 -11.05 4.05 -14.00
CA LYS A 155 -10.82 4.89 -15.17
C LYS A 155 -9.89 6.06 -14.88
N ASP A 156 -10.14 6.78 -13.78
CA ASP A 156 -9.36 7.94 -13.39
C ASP A 156 -7.98 7.52 -12.86
N LEU A 157 -7.94 6.48 -12.03
CA LEU A 157 -6.67 5.92 -11.54
C LEU A 157 -5.78 5.48 -12.70
N TRP A 158 -6.34 4.80 -13.69
CA TRP A 158 -5.58 4.39 -14.87
C TRP A 158 -5.09 5.58 -15.70
N LYS A 159 -5.93 6.60 -15.87
CA LYS A 159 -5.55 7.85 -16.56
C LYS A 159 -4.36 8.55 -15.87
N TRP A 160 -4.32 8.53 -14.54
CA TRP A 160 -3.22 9.15 -13.78
C TRP A 160 -1.97 8.25 -13.73
N ALA A 161 -2.15 6.96 -13.52
CA ALA A 161 -1.04 6.01 -13.37
C ALA A 161 -0.31 5.74 -14.70
N LYS A 162 -1.05 5.51 -15.79
CA LYS A 162 -0.47 5.07 -17.07
C LYS A 162 0.71 5.95 -17.57
N PRO A 163 0.65 7.30 -17.52
CA PRO A 163 1.77 8.15 -17.92
C PRO A 163 2.99 8.01 -16.99
N LEU A 164 2.80 7.61 -15.74
CA LEU A 164 3.84 7.49 -14.71
C LEU A 164 4.54 6.13 -14.74
N LEU A 165 3.95 5.14 -15.38
CA LEU A 165 4.52 3.78 -15.42
C LEU A 165 5.64 3.67 -16.45
N GLU A 166 6.65 2.84 -16.14
CA GLU A 166 7.67 2.43 -17.09
C GLU A 166 7.05 1.63 -18.24
N ASN A 167 7.71 1.67 -19.40
CA ASN A 167 7.32 0.78 -20.48
C ASN A 167 7.70 -0.66 -20.16
N PRO A 168 6.88 -1.65 -20.52
CA PRO A 168 7.29 -3.05 -20.43
C PRO A 168 8.61 -3.26 -21.17
N ILE A 169 9.61 -3.80 -20.47
CA ILE A 169 10.89 -4.13 -21.11
C ILE A 169 10.64 -5.39 -21.95
N PRO A 170 10.92 -5.36 -23.28
CA PRO A 170 10.88 -6.59 -24.07
C PRO A 170 11.83 -7.62 -23.45
N ILE A 171 11.37 -8.87 -23.31
CA ILE A 171 12.21 -9.97 -22.82
C ILE A 171 13.36 -10.15 -23.81
N THR A 172 14.51 -9.57 -23.49
CA THR A 172 15.73 -9.76 -24.27
C THR A 172 16.52 -10.87 -23.59
N ILE A 173 16.66 -12.00 -24.28
CA ILE A 173 17.47 -13.14 -23.82
C ILE A 173 18.89 -12.62 -23.58
N GLY A 174 19.36 -12.67 -22.34
CA GLY A 174 20.75 -12.33 -21.99
C GLY A 174 20.99 -11.12 -21.06
N THR A 175 19.97 -10.36 -20.66
CA THR A 175 20.13 -9.33 -19.65
C THR A 175 19.69 -9.87 -18.27
N GLN A 176 20.63 -9.89 -17.33
CA GLN A 176 20.39 -10.31 -15.93
C GLN A 176 19.60 -9.23 -15.12
N LYS A 177 18.54 -8.65 -15.69
CA LYS A 177 17.53 -8.03 -14.84
C LYS A 177 16.60 -9.15 -14.39
N PRO A 178 16.31 -9.25 -13.08
CA PRO A 178 15.33 -10.23 -12.61
C PRO A 178 14.07 -10.04 -13.41
N ASN A 179 13.58 -11.14 -14.03
CA ASN A 179 12.33 -11.13 -14.79
C ASN A 179 11.22 -10.79 -13.79
N PRO A 180 10.64 -9.58 -13.80
CA PRO A 180 9.55 -9.29 -12.90
C PRO A 180 8.41 -10.24 -13.29
N GLN A 181 7.90 -10.99 -12.32
CA GLN A 181 6.76 -11.89 -12.50
C GLN A 181 5.55 -11.15 -13.11
N PHE A 182 5.54 -9.83 -12.98
CA PHE A 182 4.52 -8.93 -13.51
C PHE A 182 5.17 -7.80 -14.31
N SER A 183 4.52 -7.40 -15.40
CA SER A 183 4.86 -6.17 -16.14
C SER A 183 4.56 -4.94 -15.28
N PRO A 184 5.17 -3.76 -15.57
CA PRO A 184 4.77 -2.51 -14.96
C PRO A 184 3.25 -2.32 -15.05
N GLY A 185 2.63 -1.80 -13.99
CA GLY A 185 1.18 -1.70 -13.99
C GLY A 185 0.60 -0.99 -12.75
N LEU A 186 -0.73 -0.85 -12.78
CA LEU A 186 -1.50 -0.30 -11.68
C LEU A 186 -2.12 -1.43 -10.86
N ILE A 187 -1.94 -1.39 -9.55
CA ILE A 187 -2.50 -2.31 -8.57
C ILE A 187 -3.46 -1.53 -7.66
N CYS A 188 -4.75 -1.84 -7.70
CA CYS A 188 -5.75 -1.16 -6.90
C CYS A 188 -6.42 -2.10 -5.90
N LEU A 189 -6.58 -1.64 -4.66
CA LEU A 189 -7.44 -2.26 -3.68
C LEU A 189 -8.84 -1.66 -3.77
N LYS A 190 -9.82 -2.49 -4.10
CA LYS A 190 -11.22 -2.11 -4.34
C LYS A 190 -12.19 -2.97 -3.54
N GLY A 191 -13.45 -2.57 -3.48
CA GLY A 191 -14.50 -3.35 -2.83
C GLY A 191 -15.87 -3.09 -3.42
N GLY A 192 -16.80 -4.02 -3.18
CA GLY A 192 -18.16 -3.99 -3.70
C GLY A 192 -18.28 -4.51 -5.14
N ASP A 193 -19.41 -4.25 -5.80
CA ASP A 193 -19.60 -4.64 -7.19
C ASP A 193 -18.76 -3.76 -8.13
N LEU A 194 -17.83 -4.38 -8.83
CA LEU A 194 -16.87 -3.72 -9.73
C LEU A 194 -17.23 -3.83 -11.21
N ALA A 195 -18.32 -4.51 -11.56
CA ALA A 195 -18.65 -4.81 -12.97
C ALA A 195 -18.79 -3.53 -13.80
N GLN A 196 -19.55 -2.56 -13.31
CA GLN A 196 -19.73 -1.27 -13.99
C GLN A 196 -18.42 -0.48 -14.04
N GLU A 197 -17.69 -0.38 -12.92
CA GLU A 197 -16.43 0.37 -12.84
C GLU A 197 -15.38 -0.17 -13.81
N ILE A 198 -15.25 -1.50 -13.92
CA ILE A 198 -14.34 -2.15 -14.86
C ILE A 198 -14.77 -1.87 -16.31
N SER A 199 -16.05 -2.03 -16.61
CA SER A 199 -16.58 -1.75 -17.94
C SER A 199 -16.33 -0.31 -18.40
N GLU A 200 -16.56 0.66 -17.51
CA GLU A 200 -16.36 2.09 -17.80
C GLU A 200 -14.88 2.50 -17.88
N SER A 201 -13.99 1.71 -17.30
CA SER A 201 -12.55 2.01 -17.30
C SER A 201 -11.90 1.86 -18.66
N GLY A 202 -12.48 1.06 -19.55
CA GLY A 202 -11.88 0.68 -20.82
C GLY A 202 -10.61 -0.19 -20.67
N THR A 203 -10.36 -0.72 -19.47
CA THR A 203 -9.23 -1.60 -19.17
C THR A 203 -9.69 -3.06 -19.01
N ARG A 204 -8.73 -3.97 -18.95
CA ARG A 204 -8.99 -5.39 -18.68
C ARG A 204 -8.13 -5.84 -17.49
N PRO A 205 -8.52 -5.48 -16.25
CA PRO A 205 -7.76 -5.85 -15.08
C PRO A 205 -7.79 -7.36 -14.83
N ARG A 206 -6.71 -7.90 -14.28
CA ARG A 206 -6.79 -9.18 -13.56
C ARG A 206 -7.43 -8.88 -12.21
N VAL A 207 -8.47 -9.62 -11.87
CA VAL A 207 -9.22 -9.47 -10.62
C VAL A 207 -8.86 -10.66 -9.72
N MET A 208 -8.44 -10.37 -8.49
CA MET A 208 -8.13 -11.37 -7.48
C MET A 208 -8.97 -11.07 -6.24
N GLU A 209 -9.69 -12.05 -5.73
CA GLU A 209 -10.49 -11.94 -4.51
C GLU A 209 -9.57 -12.02 -3.29
N ILE A 210 -9.61 -11.00 -2.41
CA ILE A 210 -8.77 -11.01 -1.20
C ILE A 210 -9.25 -12.08 -0.22
N SER A 211 -10.53 -12.44 -0.24
CA SER A 211 -11.11 -13.52 0.57
C SER A 211 -10.52 -14.90 0.28
N GLU A 212 -9.94 -15.12 -0.90
CA GLU A 212 -9.20 -16.36 -1.22
C GLU A 212 -7.83 -16.41 -0.53
N ILE A 213 -7.27 -15.25 -0.16
CA ILE A 213 -6.00 -15.13 0.55
C ILE A 213 -6.23 -15.03 2.07
N PHE A 214 -7.18 -14.18 2.48
CA PHE A 214 -7.53 -13.90 3.87
C PHE A 214 -9.02 -14.16 4.08
N PRO A 215 -9.41 -15.24 4.79
CA PRO A 215 -10.81 -15.67 4.93
C PRO A 215 -11.63 -14.84 5.94
N GLU A 216 -11.04 -13.79 6.53
CA GLU A 216 -11.74 -12.90 7.45
C GLU A 216 -12.93 -12.21 6.74
N GLU A 217 -14.04 -12.04 7.49
CA GLU A 217 -15.30 -11.47 6.99
C GLU A 217 -15.12 -10.11 6.32
N PHE A 218 -14.17 -9.31 6.81
CA PHE A 218 -13.87 -7.99 6.25
C PHE A 218 -13.43 -8.07 4.78
N PHE A 219 -12.81 -9.16 4.35
CA PHE A 219 -12.27 -9.32 2.99
C PHE A 219 -13.28 -9.87 1.99
N ARG A 220 -14.49 -10.20 2.41
CA ARG A 220 -15.58 -10.46 1.46
C ARG A 220 -15.82 -9.23 0.61
N GLU A 221 -16.03 -9.45 -0.68
CA GLU A 221 -16.19 -8.37 -1.68
C GLU A 221 -15.03 -7.34 -1.65
N LYS A 222 -13.81 -7.78 -1.32
CA LYS A 222 -12.58 -7.01 -1.50
C LYS A 222 -11.72 -7.66 -2.56
N TYR A 223 -11.12 -6.83 -3.41
CA TYR A 223 -10.43 -7.27 -4.62
C TYR A 223 -9.13 -6.52 -4.80
N ILE A 224 -8.15 -7.22 -5.36
CA ILE A 224 -6.98 -6.62 -5.98
C ILE A 224 -7.26 -6.56 -7.48
N LEU A 225 -7.23 -5.37 -8.07
CA LEU A 225 -7.28 -5.17 -9.51
C LEU A 225 -5.87 -4.87 -10.01
N TYR A 226 -5.37 -5.66 -10.96
CA TYR A 226 -4.09 -5.40 -11.60
C TYR A 226 -4.31 -5.08 -13.09
N VAL A 227 -3.92 -3.86 -13.50
CA VAL A 227 -3.97 -3.38 -14.88
C VAL A 227 -2.54 -3.28 -15.39
N PRO A 228 -2.06 -4.23 -16.21
CA PRO A 228 -0.73 -4.14 -16.83
C PRO A 228 -0.69 -2.96 -17.83
N ARG A 229 0.49 -2.35 -17.95
CA ARG A 229 0.76 -1.29 -18.91
C ARG A 229 0.89 -1.81 -20.35
#